data_0e4395911f704f860fcd665f2fe260be
#
_entry.id   0e4395911f704f860fcd665f2fe260be
#
_cell.length_a   1.000
_cell.length_b   1.000
_cell.length_c   1.000
_cell.angle_alpha   90.00
_cell.angle_beta   90.00
_cell.angle_gamma   90.00
#
_symmetry.space_group_name_H-M   'P 1'
#
loop_
_entity.id
_entity.type
_entity.pdbx_description
1 polymer ?
#
loop_
_entity_poly.entity_id
_entity_poly.type
_entity_poly.pdbx_seq_one_letter_code
_entity_poly.pdbx_strand_id
1 'polypeptide(L)'
;MKRSTVFAGILALSLTLWACSGAAPSPVRETQTAVTLSAASQRTETPFSDVPANAWYAAAVEYVNANGIMTGTEKGFEPESSFTRAQVATVFYRMAGEPAVTEKDAFTDTQSGQWYSSAVTWANDTGLVQGYGNGLFGTADPVTQEQLVTILHRYAGTPTGTADASEADPWYQSAVSWAKSSGLIGDELGYSFAHSHVANRSQVAAILYRYLSESQPVAEGNKVPSSDIPNAETVANAASTVYFTSEVTPEGLMAVYDRLNWNPTGKVAVKVSTGEPPASNYLRSDLIGDLVRKVDGTIVECNTAYGGSRSSSAMHKQVAADHGFTAIADFDLMDEEGEVEWPVTGGTRLDRILVGSHAENYDDWLILSHYKGHAMAGFGGAIKNVGIGASSASGKVLVHTAGTKTSGSIWYSDQDAWLEALAEMVDGFVDHVGTDHIVYVNVMNRLSVDCDCDGHPAEPDIHDIGILASTDPVALDQACYDLVAKADGNASLMNRIDRQHGLHTLEHAQEVGLGSREYTLVNVD
;
A
#
# COMPACT_ATOMS: atom_id res chain seq x y z
N MET A 1 74.68 29.07 14.39
CA MET A 1 75.31 29.77 15.58
C MET A 1 74.18 30.32 16.43
N LYS A 2 74.20 29.97 17.75
CA LYS A 2 73.46 30.51 18.92
C LYS A 2 71.88 30.43 18.82
N ARG A 3 71.21 29.47 19.42
CA ARG A 3 70.83 29.26 20.83
C ARG A 3 70.40 30.52 21.58
N SER A 4 69.13 30.60 21.96
CA SER A 4 68.80 31.00 23.34
C SER A 4 67.34 30.54 23.64
N THR A 5 67.28 29.70 24.62
CA THR A 5 66.13 29.20 25.41
C THR A 5 65.77 30.27 26.44
N VAL A 6 64.52 30.56 26.69
CA VAL A 6 64.04 31.08 27.97
C VAL A 6 62.78 30.35 28.40
N PHE A 7 62.83 29.96 29.65
CA PHE A 7 61.92 29.18 30.46
C PHE A 7 60.79 30.02 31.08
N ALA A 8 59.74 29.35 31.38
CA ALA A 8 58.91 29.38 32.58
C ALA A 8 57.68 30.29 32.64
N GLY A 9 56.65 29.67 33.07
CA GLY A 9 55.52 30.30 33.76
C GLY A 9 54.26 29.50 33.68
N ILE A 10 54.15 28.38 34.46
CA ILE A 10 52.92 27.66 34.73
C ILE A 10 52.05 28.53 35.65
N LEU A 11 50.86 28.91 35.24
CA LEU A 11 49.81 29.34 36.14
C LEU A 11 48.54 28.58 35.77
N ALA A 12 48.21 27.56 36.56
CA ALA A 12 46.99 26.79 36.48
C ALA A 12 45.83 27.68 36.99
N LEU A 13 44.95 28.05 36.10
CA LEU A 13 43.64 28.60 36.48
C LEU A 13 42.60 27.56 36.12
N SER A 14 42.07 26.88 37.15
CA SER A 14 40.95 25.99 37.08
C SER A 14 39.68 26.78 36.77
N LEU A 15 39.24 26.80 35.52
CA LEU A 15 37.92 27.22 35.13
C LEU A 15 37.02 25.99 35.08
N THR A 16 36.15 25.87 36.07
CA THR A 16 34.99 24.97 36.05
C THR A 16 34.05 25.44 34.96
N LEU A 17 34.08 24.75 33.83
CA LEU A 17 33.06 24.86 32.81
C LEU A 17 31.77 24.16 33.30
N TRP A 18 30.82 24.94 33.70
CA TRP A 18 29.42 24.49 33.83
C TRP A 18 28.89 24.28 32.42
N ALA A 19 28.81 23.01 32.01
CA ALA A 19 28.10 22.61 30.82
C ALA A 19 26.60 22.72 31.11
N CYS A 20 26.00 23.82 30.66
CA CYS A 20 24.57 23.86 30.46
C CYS A 20 24.24 23.01 29.23
N SER A 21 23.94 21.73 29.44
CA SER A 21 23.24 20.93 28.45
C SER A 21 21.79 21.41 28.38
N GLY A 22 21.53 22.38 27.51
CA GLY A 22 20.19 22.70 27.08
C GLY A 22 19.69 21.58 26.20
N ALA A 23 19.02 20.61 26.79
CA ALA A 23 18.16 19.71 26.04
C ALA A 23 17.05 20.57 25.43
N ALA A 24 16.90 20.50 24.11
CA ALA A 24 15.73 21.02 23.45
C ALA A 24 14.47 20.36 24.09
N PRO A 25 13.43 21.11 24.37
CA PRO A 25 12.21 20.51 24.91
C PRO A 25 11.64 19.55 23.86
N SER A 26 11.63 18.27 24.19
CA SER A 26 10.79 17.29 23.50
C SER A 26 9.35 17.80 23.57
N PRO A 27 8.57 17.69 22.50
CA PRO A 27 7.16 18.07 22.54
C PRO A 27 6.48 17.24 23.64
N VAL A 28 5.98 17.92 24.64
CA VAL A 28 5.19 17.32 25.73
C VAL A 28 3.93 16.73 25.09
N ARG A 29 3.91 15.41 24.99
CA ARG A 29 2.75 14.65 24.58
C ARG A 29 1.79 14.61 25.78
N GLU A 30 1.01 15.67 25.96
CA GLU A 30 -0.17 15.55 26.81
C GLU A 30 -1.18 14.63 26.16
N THR A 31 -1.65 13.68 26.92
CA THR A 31 -2.72 12.74 26.59
C THR A 31 -3.94 13.51 26.06
N GLN A 32 -4.08 13.55 24.74
CA GLN A 32 -5.33 13.99 24.13
C GLN A 32 -6.41 12.98 24.48
N THR A 33 -7.47 13.47 25.06
CA THR A 33 -8.69 12.73 25.35
C THR A 33 -9.20 12.12 24.06
N ALA A 34 -9.34 10.79 24.04
CA ALA A 34 -9.87 10.05 22.90
C ALA A 34 -11.24 10.65 22.50
N VAL A 35 -11.28 11.30 21.36
CA VAL A 35 -12.54 11.65 20.70
C VAL A 35 -13.08 10.33 20.15
N THR A 36 -14.13 9.85 20.78
CA THR A 36 -14.86 8.67 20.34
C THR A 36 -15.37 8.93 18.93
N LEU A 37 -14.80 8.26 17.93
CA LEU A 37 -15.32 8.26 16.57
C LEU A 37 -16.68 7.57 16.60
N SER A 38 -17.75 8.37 16.58
CA SER A 38 -19.11 7.90 16.32
C SER A 38 -19.13 7.33 14.91
N ALA A 39 -19.60 6.09 14.78
CA ALA A 39 -19.80 5.40 13.51
C ALA A 39 -20.41 6.34 12.46
N ALA A 40 -19.68 6.57 11.37
CA ALA A 40 -20.16 7.33 10.23
C ALA A 40 -21.24 6.51 9.52
N SER A 41 -22.48 6.76 9.90
CA SER A 41 -23.67 6.39 9.15
C SER A 41 -23.55 7.00 7.75
N GLN A 42 -23.85 6.21 6.73
CA GLN A 42 -23.98 6.55 5.31
C GLN A 42 -24.35 8.03 5.08
N ARG A 43 -23.37 8.85 4.73
CA ARG A 43 -23.59 10.18 4.21
C ARG A 43 -23.31 10.17 2.71
N THR A 44 -24.36 10.41 1.95
CA THR A 44 -24.32 10.56 0.49
C THR A 44 -23.93 11.97 0.04
N GLU A 45 -23.57 12.86 0.94
CA GLU A 45 -23.28 14.27 0.65
C GLU A 45 -22.07 14.75 1.45
N THR A 46 -21.08 15.32 0.77
CA THR A 46 -19.97 16.05 1.42
C THR A 46 -20.48 17.33 2.06
N PRO A 47 -19.81 17.87 3.12
CA PRO A 47 -20.26 19.09 3.79
C PRO A 47 -20.19 20.33 2.89
N PHE A 48 -19.62 20.24 1.70
CA PHE A 48 -19.43 21.32 0.75
C PHE A 48 -20.02 20.99 -0.61
N SER A 49 -20.87 21.85 -1.14
CA SER A 49 -21.57 21.65 -2.41
C SER A 49 -20.65 21.65 -3.63
N ASP A 50 -19.43 22.17 -3.50
CA ASP A 50 -18.39 22.23 -4.53
C ASP A 50 -17.38 21.05 -4.44
N VAL A 51 -17.67 20.06 -3.58
CA VAL A 51 -16.90 18.82 -3.44
C VAL A 51 -17.79 17.65 -3.84
N PRO A 52 -17.66 17.12 -5.07
CA PRO A 52 -18.41 15.93 -5.48
C PRO A 52 -18.08 14.73 -4.58
N ALA A 53 -19.09 13.96 -4.20
CA ALA A 53 -18.92 12.81 -3.32
C ALA A 53 -17.97 11.73 -3.89
N ASN A 54 -17.81 11.68 -5.22
CA ASN A 54 -16.89 10.78 -5.93
C ASN A 54 -15.55 11.44 -6.31
N ALA A 55 -15.26 12.64 -5.81
CA ALA A 55 -13.96 13.26 -6.08
C ALA A 55 -12.86 12.50 -5.30
N TRP A 56 -11.70 12.32 -5.92
CA TRP A 56 -10.55 11.63 -5.33
C TRP A 56 -10.10 12.22 -3.98
N TYR A 57 -10.45 13.47 -3.70
CA TYR A 57 -10.13 14.20 -2.47
C TYR A 57 -11.33 14.29 -1.49
N ALA A 58 -12.49 13.72 -1.81
CA ALA A 58 -13.71 13.94 -1.02
C ALA A 58 -13.56 13.47 0.44
N ALA A 59 -13.05 12.28 0.66
CA ALA A 59 -12.79 11.72 1.99
C ALA A 59 -11.76 12.56 2.77
N ALA A 60 -10.71 13.02 2.09
CA ALA A 60 -9.70 13.88 2.70
C ALA A 60 -10.28 15.24 3.12
N VAL A 61 -11.13 15.84 2.29
CA VAL A 61 -11.83 17.09 2.62
C VAL A 61 -12.77 16.92 3.81
N GLU A 62 -13.53 15.82 3.84
CA GLU A 62 -14.39 15.51 4.98
C GLU A 62 -13.57 15.37 6.26
N TYR A 63 -12.48 14.60 6.22
CA TYR A 63 -11.59 14.38 7.36
C TYR A 63 -10.98 15.69 7.90
N VAL A 64 -10.34 16.49 7.05
CA VAL A 64 -9.67 17.72 7.50
C VAL A 64 -10.66 18.76 7.99
N ASN A 65 -11.90 18.76 7.47
CA ASN A 65 -12.97 19.62 7.95
C ASN A 65 -13.54 19.14 9.28
N ALA A 66 -13.84 17.86 9.42
CA ALA A 66 -14.37 17.27 10.64
C ALA A 66 -13.42 17.43 11.83
N ASN A 67 -12.10 17.42 11.57
CA ASN A 67 -11.06 17.62 12.59
C ASN A 67 -10.66 19.10 12.76
N GLY A 68 -11.35 20.04 12.12
CA GLY A 68 -11.10 21.47 12.25
C GLY A 68 -9.77 21.95 11.66
N ILE A 69 -9.06 21.10 10.89
CA ILE A 69 -7.76 21.39 10.30
C ILE A 69 -7.90 22.36 9.13
N MET A 70 -8.79 22.03 8.18
CA MET A 70 -9.15 22.90 7.08
C MET A 70 -10.65 23.14 7.07
N THR A 71 -11.04 24.41 6.96
CA THR A 71 -12.44 24.82 6.89
C THR A 71 -12.75 25.38 5.50
N GLY A 72 -14.03 25.33 5.10
CA GLY A 72 -14.51 26.00 3.90
C GLY A 72 -14.58 27.51 4.07
N THR A 73 -15.01 28.17 3.01
CA THR A 73 -15.37 29.57 2.93
C THR A 73 -16.89 29.72 2.71
N GLU A 74 -17.38 30.95 2.56
CA GLU A 74 -18.78 31.19 2.16
C GLU A 74 -19.11 30.59 0.77
N LYS A 75 -18.10 30.28 -0.05
CA LYS A 75 -18.26 29.70 -1.41
C LYS A 75 -18.18 28.18 -1.45
N GLY A 76 -17.74 27.54 -0.38
CA GLY A 76 -17.50 26.10 -0.30
C GLY A 76 -16.09 25.77 0.16
N PHE A 77 -15.60 24.60 -0.19
CA PHE A 77 -14.22 24.17 0.10
C PHE A 77 -13.21 24.81 -0.85
N GLU A 78 -13.60 25.11 -2.07
CA GLU A 78 -12.78 25.67 -3.14
C GLU A 78 -11.55 24.77 -3.46
N PRO A 79 -11.74 23.48 -3.82
CA PRO A 79 -10.67 22.47 -3.89
C PRO A 79 -9.54 22.84 -4.86
N GLU A 80 -9.84 23.54 -5.95
CA GLU A 80 -8.85 23.95 -6.96
C GLU A 80 -8.15 25.28 -6.67
N SER A 81 -8.55 25.96 -5.61
CA SER A 81 -7.91 27.24 -5.21
C SER A 81 -6.50 26.99 -4.67
N SER A 82 -5.55 27.85 -5.06
CA SER A 82 -4.20 27.81 -4.55
C SER A 82 -4.13 27.98 -3.04
N PHE A 83 -3.17 27.32 -2.39
CA PHE A 83 -2.98 27.37 -0.95
C PHE A 83 -1.84 28.31 -0.61
N THR A 84 -2.11 29.27 0.28
CA THR A 84 -1.14 30.33 0.61
C THR A 84 -0.28 29.97 1.83
N ARG A 85 0.86 30.67 1.98
CA ARG A 85 1.78 30.44 3.11
C ARG A 85 1.13 30.74 4.46
N ALA A 86 0.26 31.75 4.57
CA ALA A 86 -0.50 32.01 5.79
C ALA A 86 -1.51 30.87 6.09
N GLN A 87 -2.13 30.30 5.07
CA GLN A 87 -3.01 29.14 5.23
C GLN A 87 -2.24 27.90 5.68
N VAL A 88 -1.04 27.65 5.11
CA VAL A 88 -0.16 26.56 5.56
C VAL A 88 0.20 26.72 7.03
N ALA A 89 0.67 27.90 7.45
CA ALA A 89 0.98 28.16 8.85
C ALA A 89 -0.25 27.89 9.77
N THR A 90 -1.44 28.33 9.33
CA THR A 90 -2.68 28.15 10.11
C THR A 90 -3.08 26.68 10.23
N VAL A 91 -2.93 25.91 9.16
CA VAL A 91 -3.27 24.47 9.19
C VAL A 91 -2.33 23.72 10.13
N PHE A 92 -1.04 23.93 10.04
CA PHE A 92 -0.09 23.28 10.96
C PHE A 92 -0.22 23.77 12.41
N TYR A 93 -0.57 25.03 12.62
CA TYR A 93 -0.87 25.56 13.95
C TYR A 93 -2.08 24.85 14.59
N ARG A 94 -3.15 24.65 13.81
CA ARG A 94 -4.32 23.85 14.23
C ARG A 94 -3.98 22.40 14.52
N MET A 95 -3.18 21.77 13.64
CA MET A 95 -2.69 20.40 13.86
C MET A 95 -1.86 20.28 15.15
N ALA A 96 -1.16 21.34 15.55
CA ALA A 96 -0.43 21.40 16.82
C ALA A 96 -1.32 21.69 18.04
N GLY A 97 -2.64 21.80 17.88
CA GLY A 97 -3.59 22.10 18.95
C GLY A 97 -3.66 23.57 19.35
N GLU A 98 -3.30 24.46 18.44
CA GLU A 98 -3.36 25.93 18.63
C GLU A 98 -2.65 26.41 19.92
N PRO A 99 -1.35 26.10 20.10
CA PRO A 99 -0.66 26.46 21.34
C PRO A 99 -0.67 27.98 21.59
N ALA A 100 -0.79 28.37 22.82
CA ALA A 100 -0.83 29.79 23.18
C ALA A 100 0.47 30.51 22.77
N VAL A 101 0.36 31.57 22.00
CA VAL A 101 1.47 32.43 21.59
C VAL A 101 1.20 33.89 21.87
N THR A 102 2.25 34.65 22.07
CA THR A 102 2.15 36.11 22.05
C THR A 102 2.44 36.61 20.66
N GLU A 103 1.43 37.16 19.98
CA GLU A 103 1.59 37.65 18.61
C GLU A 103 2.69 38.68 18.50
N LYS A 104 3.47 38.57 17.40
CA LYS A 104 4.58 39.43 17.08
C LYS A 104 4.48 39.89 15.64
N ASP A 105 4.74 41.17 15.41
CA ASP A 105 4.93 41.72 14.05
C ASP A 105 6.35 41.44 13.59
N ALA A 106 6.66 40.13 13.39
CA ALA A 106 8.00 39.67 13.03
C ALA A 106 8.37 39.98 11.58
N PHE A 107 7.37 40.29 10.74
CA PHE A 107 7.54 40.58 9.34
C PHE A 107 6.81 41.86 8.94
N THR A 108 7.29 42.54 7.90
CA THR A 108 6.73 43.83 7.47
C THR A 108 5.37 43.70 6.75
N ASP A 109 5.05 42.48 6.29
CA ASP A 109 3.79 42.11 5.63
C ASP A 109 2.83 41.32 6.53
N THR A 110 3.10 41.27 7.83
CA THR A 110 2.19 40.69 8.83
C THR A 110 1.70 41.77 9.78
N GLN A 111 0.49 41.56 10.33
CA GLN A 111 -0.12 42.45 11.31
C GLN A 111 -0.75 41.61 12.41
N SER A 112 -0.60 42.00 13.67
CA SER A 112 -1.27 41.40 14.81
C SER A 112 -2.79 41.54 14.68
N GLY A 113 -3.54 40.55 15.20
CA GLY A 113 -5.00 40.54 15.17
C GLY A 113 -5.62 40.09 13.85
N GLN A 114 -4.82 39.62 12.88
CA GLN A 114 -5.34 38.98 11.69
C GLN A 114 -5.63 37.49 11.96
N TRP A 115 -6.43 36.84 11.13
CA TRP A 115 -6.80 35.43 11.26
C TRP A 115 -5.60 34.46 11.27
N TYR A 116 -4.45 34.87 10.74
CA TYR A 116 -3.22 34.11 10.65
C TYR A 116 -2.16 34.49 11.69
N SER A 117 -2.36 35.55 12.47
CA SER A 117 -1.29 36.19 13.28
C SER A 117 -0.65 35.25 14.27
N SER A 118 -1.45 34.53 15.06
CA SER A 118 -0.97 33.54 16.02
C SER A 118 -0.26 32.40 15.32
N ALA A 119 -0.80 31.91 14.19
CA ALA A 119 -0.24 30.81 13.41
C ALA A 119 1.11 31.19 12.78
N VAL A 120 1.22 32.39 12.21
CA VAL A 120 2.47 32.88 11.61
C VAL A 120 3.54 33.09 12.69
N THR A 121 3.16 33.66 13.83
CA THR A 121 4.06 33.81 14.97
C THR A 121 4.59 32.45 15.45
N TRP A 122 3.69 31.50 15.67
CA TRP A 122 4.05 30.13 16.08
C TRP A 122 4.94 29.42 15.07
N ALA A 123 4.58 29.47 13.79
CA ALA A 123 5.33 28.80 12.73
C ALA A 123 6.76 29.37 12.58
N ASN A 124 6.91 30.68 12.77
CA ASN A 124 8.22 31.33 12.77
C ASN A 124 9.02 31.00 14.03
N ASP A 125 8.41 31.09 15.22
CA ASP A 125 9.10 30.83 16.50
C ASP A 125 9.55 29.37 16.62
N THR A 126 8.83 28.41 16.03
CA THR A 126 9.18 26.99 15.97
C THR A 126 10.13 26.66 14.82
N GLY A 127 10.39 27.60 13.91
CA GLY A 127 11.21 27.37 12.71
C GLY A 127 10.52 26.54 11.63
N LEU A 128 9.22 26.25 11.79
CA LEU A 128 8.46 25.43 10.85
C LEU A 128 8.30 26.11 9.49
N VAL A 129 7.88 27.39 9.50
CA VAL A 129 7.77 28.23 8.30
C VAL A 129 8.46 29.56 8.60
N GLN A 130 9.57 29.81 7.92
CA GLN A 130 10.34 31.04 8.07
C GLN A 130 10.00 32.03 6.95
N GLY A 131 10.29 33.32 7.18
CA GLY A 131 10.22 34.33 6.13
C GLY A 131 11.30 34.18 5.07
N TYR A 132 11.25 35.04 4.04
CA TYR A 132 12.16 35.00 2.89
C TYR A 132 13.56 35.61 3.19
N GLY A 133 13.85 36.00 4.41
CA GLY A 133 15.13 36.62 4.80
C GLY A 133 15.23 38.13 4.49
N ASN A 134 14.24 38.70 3.80
CA ASN A 134 14.16 40.12 3.47
C ASN A 134 13.14 40.91 4.32
N GLY A 135 12.70 40.32 5.44
CA GLY A 135 11.71 40.89 6.34
C GLY A 135 10.25 40.62 5.92
N LEU A 136 10.01 39.80 4.91
CA LEU A 136 8.67 39.39 4.45
C LEU A 136 8.39 37.94 4.82
N PHE A 137 7.14 37.64 5.22
CA PHE A 137 6.63 36.28 5.36
C PHE A 137 6.02 35.77 4.06
N GLY A 138 5.39 36.60 3.27
CA GLY A 138 4.68 36.23 2.06
C GLY A 138 3.28 35.66 2.38
N THR A 139 2.49 36.32 3.20
CA THR A 139 1.21 35.81 3.71
C THR A 139 0.24 35.38 2.60
N ALA A 140 0.21 36.09 1.48
CA ALA A 140 -0.65 35.83 0.33
C ALA A 140 0.01 34.99 -0.76
N ASP A 141 1.30 34.70 -0.65
CA ASP A 141 2.02 33.95 -1.67
C ASP A 141 1.59 32.48 -1.67
N PRO A 142 1.33 31.89 -2.84
CA PRO A 142 1.00 30.49 -2.94
C PRO A 142 2.22 29.62 -2.59
N VAL A 143 1.98 28.46 -1.96
CA VAL A 143 3.03 27.47 -1.73
C VAL A 143 3.12 26.49 -2.89
N THR A 144 4.33 26.05 -3.19
CA THR A 144 4.54 24.95 -4.13
C THR A 144 4.43 23.61 -3.42
N GLN A 145 4.26 22.54 -4.20
CA GLN A 145 4.08 21.19 -3.64
C GLN A 145 5.31 20.75 -2.84
N GLU A 146 6.53 21.00 -3.34
CA GLU A 146 7.77 20.70 -2.61
C GLU A 146 7.94 21.55 -1.34
N GLN A 147 7.46 22.80 -1.32
CA GLN A 147 7.45 23.62 -0.11
C GLN A 147 6.51 23.04 0.95
N LEU A 148 5.30 22.65 0.54
CA LEU A 148 4.33 22.01 1.44
C LEU A 148 4.93 20.75 2.07
N VAL A 149 5.48 19.86 1.25
CA VAL A 149 6.09 18.60 1.72
C VAL A 149 7.29 18.87 2.63
N THR A 150 8.11 19.88 2.34
CA THR A 150 9.23 20.26 3.21
C THR A 150 8.76 20.79 4.57
N ILE A 151 7.66 21.54 4.60
CA ILE A 151 7.07 22.02 5.85
C ILE A 151 6.50 20.84 6.64
N LEU A 152 5.81 19.91 5.99
CA LEU A 152 5.29 18.70 6.61
C LEU A 152 6.42 17.82 7.17
N HIS A 153 7.52 17.65 6.44
CA HIS A 153 8.70 16.90 6.87
C HIS A 153 9.33 17.52 8.13
N ARG A 154 9.41 18.84 8.22
CA ARG A 154 9.85 19.54 9.44
C ARG A 154 8.88 19.33 10.59
N TYR A 155 7.57 19.40 10.34
CA TYR A 155 6.54 19.16 11.33
C TYR A 155 6.61 17.72 11.88
N ALA A 156 6.92 16.75 11.05
CA ALA A 156 7.15 15.35 11.42
C ALA A 156 8.46 15.11 12.20
N GLY A 157 9.27 16.14 12.45
CA GLY A 157 10.54 16.02 13.16
C GLY A 157 11.73 15.64 12.26
N THR A 158 11.65 15.92 10.97
CA THR A 158 12.69 15.62 9.96
C THR A 158 13.13 14.14 9.95
N PRO A 159 12.19 13.19 9.80
CA PRO A 159 12.54 11.79 9.70
C PRO A 159 13.47 11.55 8.51
N THR A 160 14.44 10.65 8.69
CA THR A 160 15.38 10.29 7.61
C THR A 160 14.64 9.48 6.55
N GLY A 161 14.67 9.96 5.29
CA GLY A 161 14.24 9.17 4.15
C GLY A 161 15.26 8.09 3.80
N THR A 162 14.87 7.12 3.00
CA THR A 162 15.70 5.98 2.56
C THR A 162 16.84 6.36 1.61
N ALA A 163 16.96 7.62 1.19
CA ALA A 163 18.04 8.11 0.35
C ALA A 163 18.87 9.15 1.11
N ASP A 164 20.16 8.89 1.22
CA ASP A 164 21.13 9.89 1.69
C ASP A 164 21.14 11.07 0.71
N ALA A 165 20.55 12.20 1.10
CA ALA A 165 20.65 13.43 0.34
C ALA A 165 22.12 13.92 0.37
N SER A 166 22.72 14.11 -0.80
CA SER A 166 24.04 14.71 -0.91
C SER A 166 23.96 16.24 -0.77
N GLU A 167 25.07 16.90 -0.42
CA GLU A 167 25.12 18.38 -0.38
C GLU A 167 24.82 19.04 -1.74
N ALA A 168 24.85 18.26 -2.83
CA ALA A 168 24.54 18.73 -4.18
C ALA A 168 23.04 18.63 -4.53
N ASP A 169 22.24 17.96 -3.68
CA ASP A 169 20.83 17.77 -3.95
C ASP A 169 19.99 19.03 -3.67
N PRO A 170 18.86 19.21 -4.35
CA PRO A 170 17.95 20.31 -4.07
C PRO A 170 17.49 20.32 -2.60
N TRP A 171 17.29 21.48 -2.02
CA TRP A 171 16.91 21.70 -0.61
C TRP A 171 15.65 20.94 -0.16
N TYR A 172 14.84 20.50 -1.08
CA TYR A 172 13.60 19.73 -0.82
C TYR A 172 13.77 18.22 -0.99
N GLN A 173 14.93 17.74 -1.47
CA GLN A 173 15.09 16.34 -1.89
C GLN A 173 14.80 15.34 -0.77
N SER A 174 15.35 15.57 0.43
CA SER A 174 15.12 14.69 1.58
C SER A 174 13.62 14.62 1.95
N ALA A 175 12.94 15.77 1.94
CA ALA A 175 11.51 15.83 2.26
C ALA A 175 10.65 15.13 1.20
N VAL A 176 10.99 15.30 -0.08
CA VAL A 176 10.28 14.64 -1.19
C VAL A 176 10.53 13.13 -1.17
N SER A 177 11.76 12.70 -0.92
CA SER A 177 12.08 11.26 -0.79
C SER A 177 11.35 10.63 0.39
N TRP A 178 11.35 11.29 1.54
CA TRP A 178 10.56 10.83 2.69
C TRP A 178 9.06 10.77 2.38
N ALA A 179 8.48 11.81 1.80
CA ALA A 179 7.05 11.83 1.51
C ALA A 179 6.63 10.77 0.48
N LYS A 180 7.52 10.45 -0.48
CA LYS A 180 7.29 9.33 -1.41
C LYS A 180 7.35 7.98 -0.71
N SER A 181 8.40 7.73 0.08
CA SER A 181 8.55 6.47 0.82
C SER A 181 7.47 6.25 1.88
N SER A 182 6.88 7.32 2.39
CA SER A 182 5.76 7.30 3.34
C SER A 182 4.38 7.36 2.65
N GLY A 183 4.27 7.19 1.33
CA GLY A 183 3.00 7.20 0.63
C GLY A 183 2.22 8.52 0.65
N LEU A 184 2.85 9.62 1.10
CA LEU A 184 2.17 10.92 1.23
C LEU A 184 2.01 11.63 -0.10
N ILE A 185 2.90 11.37 -1.06
CA ILE A 185 2.88 11.89 -2.43
C ILE A 185 3.28 10.81 -3.41
N GLY A 186 2.64 10.78 -4.59
CA GLY A 186 2.87 9.81 -5.65
C GLY A 186 1.85 10.00 -6.76
N ASP A 187 2.08 9.40 -7.91
CA ASP A 187 1.19 9.51 -9.06
C ASP A 187 -0.14 8.76 -8.83
N GLU A 188 -0.16 7.85 -7.86
CA GLU A 188 -1.31 7.07 -7.41
C GLU A 188 -2.37 7.89 -6.63
N LEU A 189 -2.10 9.16 -6.33
CA LEU A 189 -2.89 9.96 -5.39
C LEU A 189 -3.96 10.84 -6.07
N GLY A 190 -4.33 10.53 -7.31
CA GLY A 190 -5.30 11.30 -8.07
C GLY A 190 -4.72 12.60 -8.64
N TYR A 191 -3.45 12.90 -8.40
CA TYR A 191 -2.69 13.99 -9.02
C TYR A 191 -1.21 13.67 -9.09
N SER A 192 -0.52 14.13 -10.12
CA SER A 192 0.93 14.03 -10.22
C SER A 192 1.62 15.07 -9.35
N PHE A 193 2.54 14.61 -8.49
CA PHE A 193 3.44 15.52 -7.78
C PHE A 193 4.44 16.15 -8.77
N ALA A 194 4.43 17.48 -8.85
CA ALA A 194 5.30 18.21 -9.75
C ALA A 194 6.02 19.35 -9.03
N HIS A 195 7.35 19.38 -9.15
CA HIS A 195 8.18 20.46 -8.62
C HIS A 195 7.75 21.81 -9.18
N SER A 196 7.82 22.85 -8.37
CA SER A 196 7.47 24.23 -8.70
C SER A 196 5.99 24.46 -9.03
N HIS A 197 5.14 23.43 -8.97
CA HIS A 197 3.71 23.61 -9.12
C HIS A 197 3.09 24.07 -7.81
N VAL A 198 2.16 25.00 -7.90
CA VAL A 198 1.40 25.51 -6.76
C VAL A 198 0.51 24.40 -6.23
N ALA A 199 0.54 24.17 -4.93
CA ALA A 199 -0.38 23.27 -4.26
C ALA A 199 -1.78 23.90 -4.19
N ASN A 200 -2.81 23.14 -4.56
CA ASN A 200 -4.20 23.53 -4.36
C ASN A 200 -4.77 22.94 -3.07
N ARG A 201 -5.98 23.38 -2.68
CA ARG A 201 -6.58 23.00 -1.40
C ARG A 201 -6.92 21.52 -1.32
N SER A 202 -7.34 20.88 -2.42
CA SER A 202 -7.60 19.44 -2.45
C SER A 202 -6.33 18.61 -2.25
N GLN A 203 -5.22 19.01 -2.86
CA GLN A 203 -3.92 18.35 -2.69
C GLN A 203 -3.40 18.48 -1.25
N VAL A 204 -3.54 19.68 -0.66
CA VAL A 204 -3.16 19.88 0.76
C VAL A 204 -4.01 18.99 1.66
N ALA A 205 -5.33 18.96 1.47
CA ALA A 205 -6.23 18.11 2.25
C ALA A 205 -5.83 16.63 2.14
N ALA A 206 -5.53 16.15 0.94
CA ALA A 206 -5.14 14.76 0.69
C ALA A 206 -3.81 14.38 1.37
N ILE A 207 -2.78 15.22 1.25
CA ILE A 207 -1.47 14.99 1.88
C ILE A 207 -1.62 14.97 3.42
N LEU A 208 -2.38 15.91 3.99
CA LEU A 208 -2.59 15.98 5.44
C LEU A 208 -3.44 14.83 5.95
N TYR A 209 -4.47 14.43 5.20
CA TYR A 209 -5.28 13.26 5.53
C TYR A 209 -4.42 11.99 5.64
N ARG A 210 -3.57 11.73 4.66
CA ARG A 210 -2.65 10.59 4.70
C ARG A 210 -1.70 10.66 5.87
N TYR A 211 -1.00 11.79 6.03
CA TYR A 211 -0.08 11.98 7.15
C TYR A 211 -0.74 11.73 8.50
N LEU A 212 -1.96 12.19 8.69
CA LEU A 212 -2.67 12.06 9.98
C LEU A 212 -3.29 10.68 10.16
N SER A 213 -3.74 10.02 9.10
CA SER A 213 -4.24 8.64 9.18
C SER A 213 -3.12 7.63 9.42
N GLU A 214 -1.91 7.86 8.88
CA GLU A 214 -0.74 7.03 9.15
C GLU A 214 -0.05 7.36 10.49
N SER A 215 -0.14 8.63 10.95
CA SER A 215 0.46 9.05 12.23
C SER A 215 -0.39 8.72 13.46
N GLN A 216 -1.64 8.32 13.29
CA GLN A 216 -2.41 7.78 14.39
C GLN A 216 -1.84 6.38 14.68
N PRO A 217 -1.46 6.06 15.95
CA PRO A 217 -1.35 4.66 16.30
C PRO A 217 -2.70 4.04 15.89
N VAL A 218 -2.65 3.03 15.03
CA VAL A 218 -3.83 2.26 14.63
C VAL A 218 -4.64 2.08 15.91
N ALA A 219 -5.83 2.69 15.97
CA ALA A 219 -6.68 2.51 17.14
C ALA A 219 -6.82 1.01 17.28
N GLU A 220 -6.40 0.46 18.44
CA GLU A 220 -6.39 -1.00 18.72
C GLU A 220 -7.78 -1.64 18.57
N GLY A 221 -8.73 -0.98 17.94
CA GLY A 221 -10.12 -1.38 17.80
C GLY A 221 -10.47 -2.24 16.58
N ASN A 222 -9.58 -2.42 15.59
CA ASN A 222 -9.90 -3.14 14.34
C ASN A 222 -8.87 -4.21 13.95
N LYS A 223 -7.97 -4.60 14.84
CA LYS A 223 -7.31 -5.90 14.70
C LYS A 223 -8.37 -6.97 14.99
N VAL A 224 -8.51 -7.96 14.11
CA VAL A 224 -9.18 -9.21 14.49
C VAL A 224 -8.50 -9.62 15.80
N PRO A 225 -9.22 -9.73 16.93
CA PRO A 225 -8.56 -10.00 18.21
C PRO A 225 -7.75 -11.27 18.08
N SER A 226 -6.43 -11.18 18.29
CA SER A 226 -5.56 -12.37 18.24
C SER A 226 -5.98 -13.43 19.24
N SER A 227 -6.76 -13.05 20.28
CA SER A 227 -7.40 -13.94 21.24
C SER A 227 -8.43 -14.90 20.64
N ASP A 228 -8.99 -14.57 19.48
CA ASP A 228 -10.03 -15.37 18.80
C ASP A 228 -9.43 -16.34 17.77
N ILE A 229 -8.11 -16.25 17.54
CA ILE A 229 -7.37 -17.12 16.63
C ILE A 229 -6.55 -18.10 17.48
N PRO A 230 -6.69 -19.43 17.30
CA PRO A 230 -5.93 -20.42 18.07
C PRO A 230 -4.41 -20.28 17.85
N ASN A 231 -3.62 -20.34 18.91
CA ASN A 231 -2.17 -20.40 18.83
C ASN A 231 -1.67 -21.76 18.30
N ALA A 232 -0.50 -21.78 17.67
CA ALA A 232 0.09 -22.91 16.95
C ALA A 232 0.22 -24.24 17.74
N GLU A 233 0.09 -24.24 19.07
CA GLU A 233 0.28 -25.43 19.92
C GLU A 233 -0.97 -26.31 20.07
N THR A 234 -2.15 -25.91 19.54
CA THR A 234 -3.44 -26.60 19.80
C THR A 234 -4.04 -27.33 18.59
N VAL A 235 -3.33 -27.44 17.45
CA VAL A 235 -3.92 -27.95 16.21
C VAL A 235 -3.57 -29.41 15.96
N ALA A 236 -4.46 -30.31 16.36
CA ALA A 236 -4.48 -31.68 15.88
C ALA A 236 -5.89 -31.96 15.33
N ASN A 237 -6.00 -32.19 13.98
CA ASN A 237 -7.16 -32.71 13.23
C ASN A 237 -8.00 -31.76 12.38
N ALA A 238 -7.48 -30.70 11.80
CA ALA A 238 -8.17 -30.05 10.66
C ALA A 238 -7.60 -30.54 9.32
N ALA A 239 -8.44 -30.62 8.27
CA ALA A 239 -8.03 -31.06 6.94
C ALA A 239 -6.99 -30.11 6.31
N SER A 240 -7.05 -28.81 6.63
CA SER A 240 -6.13 -27.79 6.10
C SER A 240 -5.78 -26.76 7.18
N THR A 241 -4.50 -26.36 7.22
CA THR A 241 -4.01 -25.32 8.14
C THR A 241 -3.67 -24.05 7.38
N VAL A 242 -4.14 -22.92 7.90
CA VAL A 242 -3.80 -21.57 7.42
C VAL A 242 -3.07 -20.82 8.53
N TYR A 243 -1.85 -20.41 8.28
CA TYR A 243 -1.06 -19.59 9.19
C TYR A 243 -1.34 -18.12 8.95
N PHE A 244 -1.46 -17.34 10.03
CA PHE A 244 -1.84 -15.94 9.98
C PHE A 244 -0.92 -15.09 10.85
N THR A 245 -0.55 -13.91 10.37
CA THR A 245 0.00 -12.82 11.16
C THR A 245 -0.73 -11.51 10.87
N SER A 246 -0.92 -10.67 11.86
CA SER A 246 -1.43 -9.31 11.68
C SER A 246 -0.36 -8.33 11.19
N GLU A 247 0.91 -8.71 11.23
CA GLU A 247 2.05 -7.87 10.87
C GLU A 247 2.30 -7.92 9.36
N VAL A 248 1.90 -6.85 8.64
CA VAL A 248 2.17 -6.69 7.20
C VAL A 248 3.56 -6.08 7.02
N THR A 249 4.56 -6.89 7.29
CA THR A 249 5.98 -6.53 7.20
C THR A 249 6.78 -7.66 6.54
N PRO A 250 8.01 -7.43 6.06
CA PRO A 250 8.87 -8.52 5.59
C PRO A 250 9.07 -9.63 6.63
N GLU A 251 9.18 -9.28 7.92
CA GLU A 251 9.34 -10.23 9.02
C GLU A 251 8.05 -11.05 9.24
N GLY A 252 6.87 -10.40 9.18
CA GLY A 252 5.58 -11.09 9.26
C GLY A 252 5.38 -12.06 8.09
N LEU A 253 5.75 -11.63 6.87
CA LEU A 253 5.72 -12.49 5.68
C LEU A 253 6.62 -13.71 5.84
N MET A 254 7.82 -13.53 6.36
CA MET A 254 8.75 -14.62 6.68
C MET A 254 8.20 -15.55 7.76
N ALA A 255 7.56 -14.99 8.79
CA ALA A 255 7.03 -15.79 9.91
C ALA A 255 5.94 -16.78 9.47
N VAL A 256 4.98 -16.36 8.62
CA VAL A 256 3.95 -17.27 8.10
C VAL A 256 4.53 -18.28 7.10
N TYR A 257 5.47 -17.85 6.24
CA TYR A 257 6.14 -18.74 5.30
C TYR A 257 6.90 -19.85 6.03
N ASP A 258 7.65 -19.53 7.08
CA ASP A 258 8.45 -20.51 7.83
C ASP A 258 7.58 -21.60 8.49
N ARG A 259 6.31 -21.30 8.78
CA ARG A 259 5.37 -22.30 9.33
C ARG A 259 4.94 -23.35 8.32
N LEU A 260 5.05 -23.07 7.03
CA LEU A 260 4.75 -24.06 5.99
C LEU A 260 5.73 -25.24 6.01
N ASN A 261 6.92 -25.06 6.58
CA ASN A 261 8.02 -26.03 6.55
C ASN A 261 8.32 -26.55 5.12
N TRP A 262 8.06 -25.72 4.13
CA TRP A 262 8.29 -26.02 2.74
C TRP A 262 9.76 -25.79 2.38
N ASN A 263 10.40 -26.79 1.76
CA ASN A 263 11.80 -26.75 1.40
C ASN A 263 11.92 -27.08 -0.10
N PRO A 264 11.92 -26.07 -0.98
CA PRO A 264 12.04 -26.29 -2.41
C PRO A 264 13.38 -26.99 -2.73
N THR A 265 13.37 -27.89 -3.70
CA THR A 265 14.54 -28.70 -4.07
C THR A 265 15.07 -28.41 -5.47
N GLY A 266 14.30 -27.64 -6.25
CA GLY A 266 14.63 -27.25 -7.60
C GLY A 266 14.61 -25.74 -7.83
N LYS A 267 14.38 -25.33 -9.07
CA LYS A 267 14.20 -23.93 -9.44
C LYS A 267 12.84 -23.45 -8.97
N VAL A 268 12.81 -22.34 -8.27
CA VAL A 268 11.59 -21.77 -7.69
C VAL A 268 11.03 -20.67 -8.58
N ALA A 269 9.77 -20.83 -9.01
CA ALA A 269 8.97 -19.75 -9.57
C ALA A 269 8.23 -19.01 -8.45
N VAL A 270 8.41 -17.70 -8.35
CA VAL A 270 7.62 -16.85 -7.46
C VAL A 270 6.58 -16.12 -8.29
N LYS A 271 5.34 -16.60 -8.22
CA LYS A 271 4.23 -16.02 -9.00
C LYS A 271 3.62 -14.83 -8.28
N VAL A 272 3.76 -13.67 -8.88
CA VAL A 272 3.17 -12.41 -8.42
C VAL A 272 2.27 -11.79 -9.49
N SER A 273 1.56 -10.72 -9.16
CA SER A 273 0.98 -9.78 -10.12
C SER A 273 1.83 -8.51 -10.14
N THR A 274 2.39 -8.17 -11.29
CA THR A 274 3.26 -6.98 -11.44
C THR A 274 2.49 -5.67 -11.37
N GLY A 275 1.16 -5.70 -11.52
CA GLY A 275 0.30 -4.53 -11.46
C GLY A 275 0.29 -3.71 -12.75
N GLU A 276 -0.83 -3.08 -13.06
CA GLU A 276 -0.98 -2.16 -14.19
C GLU A 276 -0.59 -0.75 -13.75
N PRO A 277 0.35 -0.06 -14.44
CA PRO A 277 0.66 1.33 -14.10
C PRO A 277 -0.53 2.27 -14.44
N PRO A 278 -0.59 3.51 -13.88
CA PRO A 278 0.44 4.07 -13.00
C PRO A 278 0.24 3.78 -11.49
N ALA A 279 -0.93 3.36 -11.04
CA ALA A 279 -1.28 3.45 -9.62
C ALA A 279 -1.90 2.19 -9.01
N SER A 280 -1.71 1.01 -9.61
CA SER A 280 -2.27 -0.23 -9.05
C SER A 280 -1.67 -0.61 -7.69
N ASN A 281 -2.46 -1.35 -6.89
CA ASN A 281 -2.12 -1.74 -5.52
C ASN A 281 -1.25 -3.01 -5.42
N TYR A 282 -0.44 -3.33 -6.43
CA TYR A 282 0.43 -4.52 -6.46
C TYR A 282 1.31 -4.65 -5.21
N LEU A 283 1.77 -5.86 -4.90
CA LEU A 283 2.70 -6.12 -3.80
C LEU A 283 4.04 -5.42 -4.06
N ARG A 284 4.47 -4.59 -3.12
CA ARG A 284 5.70 -3.83 -3.25
C ARG A 284 6.93 -4.72 -3.08
N SER A 285 7.97 -4.42 -3.85
CA SER A 285 9.20 -5.20 -3.87
C SER A 285 9.95 -5.20 -2.54
N ASP A 286 9.83 -4.14 -1.75
CA ASP A 286 10.41 -4.02 -0.41
C ASP A 286 9.75 -4.99 0.59
N LEU A 287 8.44 -5.20 0.49
CA LEU A 287 7.73 -6.17 1.33
C LEU A 287 8.15 -7.62 1.04
N ILE A 288 8.27 -7.97 -0.25
CA ILE A 288 8.42 -9.37 -0.65
C ILE A 288 9.87 -9.80 -0.91
N GLY A 289 10.80 -8.85 -1.03
CA GLY A 289 12.15 -9.10 -1.53
C GLY A 289 12.96 -10.09 -0.68
N ASP A 290 12.80 -10.07 0.64
CA ASP A 290 13.51 -10.99 1.52
C ASP A 290 13.04 -12.44 1.34
N LEU A 291 11.73 -12.66 1.17
CA LEU A 291 11.19 -13.98 0.91
C LEU A 291 11.61 -14.50 -0.46
N VAL A 292 11.56 -13.67 -1.50
CA VAL A 292 12.00 -14.05 -2.85
C VAL A 292 13.47 -14.47 -2.86
N ARG A 293 14.33 -13.72 -2.18
CA ARG A 293 15.77 -14.07 -2.01
C ARG A 293 15.97 -15.33 -1.17
N LYS A 294 15.17 -15.53 -0.11
CA LYS A 294 15.26 -16.73 0.73
C LYS A 294 15.04 -18.02 -0.04
N VAL A 295 14.08 -18.02 -0.97
CA VAL A 295 13.77 -19.20 -1.79
C VAL A 295 14.62 -19.29 -3.06
N ASP A 296 15.56 -18.37 -3.28
CA ASP A 296 16.33 -18.22 -4.53
C ASP A 296 15.43 -18.21 -5.76
N GLY A 297 14.32 -17.45 -5.66
CA GLY A 297 13.21 -17.52 -6.61
C GLY A 297 13.37 -16.56 -7.79
N THR A 298 12.88 -16.98 -8.96
CA THR A 298 12.64 -16.12 -10.12
C THR A 298 11.20 -15.63 -10.06
N ILE A 299 10.99 -14.32 -10.20
CA ILE A 299 9.64 -13.75 -10.30
C ILE A 299 9.07 -14.06 -11.67
N VAL A 300 7.87 -14.64 -11.72
CA VAL A 300 7.24 -15.08 -12.95
C VAL A 300 5.85 -14.49 -13.15
N GLU A 301 5.51 -14.18 -14.41
CA GLU A 301 4.17 -13.80 -14.87
C GLU A 301 3.96 -14.15 -16.35
N CYS A 302 2.73 -13.98 -16.87
CA CYS A 302 2.41 -14.04 -18.29
C CYS A 302 1.75 -12.75 -18.75
N ASN A 303 1.88 -12.40 -20.02
CA ASN A 303 1.25 -11.24 -20.64
C ASN A 303 -0.28 -11.25 -20.46
N THR A 304 -0.88 -10.06 -20.43
CA THR A 304 -2.35 -9.93 -20.33
C THR A 304 -3.00 -10.23 -21.70
N ALA A 305 -4.23 -10.74 -21.67
CA ALA A 305 -5.06 -10.95 -22.86
C ALA A 305 -5.90 -9.72 -23.25
N TYR A 306 -5.71 -8.60 -22.60
CA TYR A 306 -6.35 -7.30 -22.87
C TYR A 306 -5.28 -6.24 -23.14
N GLY A 307 -5.68 -5.11 -23.73
CA GLY A 307 -4.79 -3.97 -23.96
C GLY A 307 -4.34 -3.34 -22.64
N GLY A 308 -3.13 -2.78 -22.62
CA GLY A 308 -2.51 -2.16 -21.45
C GLY A 308 -1.00 -2.31 -21.50
N SER A 309 -0.33 -1.87 -20.44
CA SER A 309 1.13 -1.86 -20.35
C SER A 309 1.75 -3.24 -20.19
N ARG A 310 0.94 -4.26 -19.93
CA ARG A 310 1.36 -5.66 -19.79
C ARG A 310 0.90 -6.58 -20.92
N SER A 311 0.46 -6.00 -22.06
CA SER A 311 -0.05 -6.76 -23.21
C SER A 311 1.04 -7.21 -24.19
N SER A 312 2.27 -6.81 -24.00
CA SER A 312 3.42 -7.28 -24.77
C SER A 312 4.65 -7.46 -23.88
N SER A 313 5.50 -8.43 -24.20
CA SER A 313 6.66 -8.80 -23.38
C SER A 313 7.60 -7.63 -23.10
N ALA A 314 7.86 -6.79 -24.11
CA ALA A 314 8.74 -5.62 -23.94
C ALA A 314 8.17 -4.60 -22.95
N MET A 315 6.86 -4.29 -23.05
CA MET A 315 6.20 -3.35 -22.15
C MET A 315 6.06 -3.95 -20.74
N HIS A 316 5.71 -5.22 -20.64
CA HIS A 316 5.54 -5.90 -19.35
C HIS A 316 6.85 -6.00 -18.57
N LYS A 317 7.98 -6.31 -19.25
CA LYS A 317 9.31 -6.26 -18.63
C LYS A 317 9.68 -4.86 -18.12
N GLN A 318 9.27 -3.82 -18.85
CA GLN A 318 9.44 -2.44 -18.38
C GLN A 318 8.61 -2.16 -17.13
N VAL A 319 7.34 -2.58 -17.09
CA VAL A 319 6.49 -2.47 -15.89
C VAL A 319 7.13 -3.18 -14.69
N ALA A 320 7.63 -4.41 -14.87
CA ALA A 320 8.30 -5.14 -13.81
C ALA A 320 9.55 -4.41 -13.29
N ALA A 321 10.31 -3.76 -14.17
CA ALA A 321 11.47 -2.96 -13.79
C ALA A 321 11.04 -1.66 -13.06
N ASP A 322 10.05 -0.94 -13.58
CA ASP A 322 9.55 0.31 -12.99
C ASP A 322 8.93 0.08 -11.60
N HIS A 323 8.33 -1.09 -11.38
CA HIS A 323 7.75 -1.50 -10.10
C HIS A 323 8.77 -2.17 -9.16
N GLY A 324 10.04 -2.22 -9.53
CA GLY A 324 11.15 -2.67 -8.68
C GLY A 324 11.33 -4.18 -8.56
N PHE A 325 10.58 -5.00 -9.31
CA PHE A 325 10.71 -6.45 -9.22
C PHE A 325 12.07 -6.95 -9.71
N THR A 326 12.61 -6.36 -10.78
CA THR A 326 13.93 -6.73 -11.32
C THR A 326 15.10 -6.30 -10.42
N ALA A 327 14.84 -5.47 -9.39
CA ALA A 327 15.85 -5.10 -8.39
C ALA A 327 15.99 -6.13 -7.27
N ILE A 328 15.00 -7.03 -7.10
CA ILE A 328 15.00 -8.02 -6.03
C ILE A 328 15.27 -9.44 -6.49
N ALA A 329 14.98 -9.77 -7.75
CA ALA A 329 15.21 -11.09 -8.36
C ALA A 329 15.21 -11.01 -9.90
N ASP A 330 15.57 -12.11 -10.57
CA ASP A 330 15.32 -12.28 -11.98
C ASP A 330 13.81 -12.28 -12.26
N PHE A 331 13.44 -11.77 -13.44
CA PHE A 331 12.04 -11.67 -13.89
C PHE A 331 11.87 -12.43 -15.22
N ASP A 332 10.93 -13.37 -15.25
CA ASP A 332 10.64 -14.19 -16.41
C ASP A 332 9.16 -14.06 -16.83
N LEU A 333 8.95 -13.72 -18.11
CA LEU A 333 7.64 -13.78 -18.75
C LEU A 333 7.47 -15.16 -19.39
N MET A 334 6.72 -16.01 -18.71
CA MET A 334 6.61 -17.42 -19.06
C MET A 334 6.01 -17.69 -20.45
N ASP A 335 5.21 -16.78 -20.97
CA ASP A 335 4.58 -16.90 -22.30
C ASP A 335 5.30 -16.11 -23.41
N GLU A 336 6.52 -15.63 -23.16
CA GLU A 336 7.29 -14.88 -24.18
C GLU A 336 7.67 -15.73 -25.39
N GLU A 337 7.99 -17.00 -25.17
CA GLU A 337 8.38 -17.96 -26.22
C GLU A 337 7.23 -18.91 -26.61
N GLY A 338 6.01 -18.65 -26.12
CA GLY A 338 4.83 -19.44 -26.45
C GLY A 338 4.15 -20.08 -25.23
N GLU A 339 3.42 -21.14 -25.50
CA GLU A 339 2.61 -21.83 -24.50
C GLU A 339 2.75 -23.33 -24.57
N VAL A 340 2.46 -24.01 -23.45
CA VAL A 340 2.33 -25.45 -23.34
C VAL A 340 0.92 -25.81 -22.93
N GLU A 341 0.47 -26.98 -23.36
CA GLU A 341 -0.85 -27.51 -23.05
C GLU A 341 -0.71 -28.61 -22.00
N TRP A 342 -1.42 -28.47 -20.88
CA TRP A 342 -1.51 -29.48 -19.84
C TRP A 342 -2.96 -29.98 -19.73
N PRO A 343 -3.19 -31.29 -19.55
CA PRO A 343 -4.55 -31.84 -19.45
C PRO A 343 -5.20 -31.47 -18.12
N VAL A 344 -6.53 -31.34 -18.11
CA VAL A 344 -7.36 -31.26 -16.91
C VAL A 344 -8.11 -32.57 -16.76
N THR A 345 -7.97 -33.22 -15.62
CA THR A 345 -8.63 -34.50 -15.33
C THR A 345 -9.92 -34.26 -14.58
N GLY A 346 -11.04 -34.66 -15.14
CA GLY A 346 -12.35 -34.53 -14.48
C GLY A 346 -12.99 -33.16 -14.57
N GLY A 347 -12.41 -32.21 -15.30
CA GLY A 347 -13.01 -30.90 -15.51
C GLY A 347 -14.34 -30.95 -16.25
N THR A 348 -15.23 -30.04 -15.90
CA THR A 348 -16.56 -29.90 -16.53
C THR A 348 -16.59 -28.77 -17.55
N ARG A 349 -15.66 -27.83 -17.45
CA ARG A 349 -15.49 -26.66 -18.31
C ARG A 349 -14.24 -26.73 -19.15
N LEU A 350 -13.14 -27.26 -18.58
CA LEU A 350 -11.85 -27.37 -19.24
C LEU A 350 -11.45 -28.85 -19.42
N ASP A 351 -10.96 -29.20 -20.58
CA ASP A 351 -10.26 -30.47 -20.86
C ASP A 351 -8.74 -30.29 -20.82
N ARG A 352 -8.28 -29.06 -20.86
CA ARG A 352 -6.87 -28.65 -20.83
C ARG A 352 -6.70 -27.23 -20.34
N ILE A 353 -5.48 -26.90 -19.95
CA ILE A 353 -5.03 -25.55 -19.67
C ILE A 353 -3.89 -25.16 -20.61
N LEU A 354 -3.75 -23.84 -20.88
CA LEU A 354 -2.67 -23.29 -21.69
C LEU A 354 -1.83 -22.37 -20.79
N VAL A 355 -0.62 -22.81 -20.48
CA VAL A 355 0.32 -22.15 -19.57
C VAL A 355 1.48 -21.57 -20.37
N GLY A 356 2.12 -20.53 -19.91
CA GLY A 356 3.34 -20.01 -20.54
C GLY A 356 4.42 -21.08 -20.63
N SER A 357 5.09 -21.23 -21.78
CA SER A 357 6.02 -22.35 -22.04
C SER A 357 7.18 -22.45 -21.04
N HIS A 358 7.59 -21.32 -20.45
CA HIS A 358 8.65 -21.33 -19.44
C HIS A 358 8.22 -21.92 -18.09
N ALA A 359 6.95 -22.20 -17.87
CA ALA A 359 6.50 -22.90 -16.66
C ALA A 359 7.19 -24.24 -16.47
N GLU A 360 7.57 -24.92 -17.58
CA GLU A 360 8.33 -26.17 -17.55
C GLU A 360 9.80 -26.03 -17.07
N ASN A 361 10.29 -24.80 -16.89
CA ASN A 361 11.64 -24.53 -16.40
C ASN A 361 11.73 -24.55 -14.87
N TYR A 362 10.59 -24.65 -14.17
CA TYR A 362 10.50 -24.53 -12.71
C TYR A 362 10.00 -25.83 -12.09
N ASP A 363 10.63 -26.20 -11.00
CA ASP A 363 10.32 -27.42 -10.25
C ASP A 363 9.37 -27.14 -9.07
N ASP A 364 9.51 -25.95 -8.47
CA ASP A 364 8.82 -25.55 -7.23
C ASP A 364 8.16 -24.18 -7.40
N TRP A 365 7.02 -23.95 -6.73
CA TRP A 365 6.21 -22.75 -6.93
C TRP A 365 5.81 -22.08 -5.61
N LEU A 366 6.15 -20.81 -5.46
CA LEU A 366 5.61 -19.92 -4.42
C LEU A 366 4.59 -18.97 -5.06
N ILE A 367 3.33 -19.17 -4.74
CA ILE A 367 2.25 -18.28 -5.19
C ILE A 367 2.09 -17.16 -4.17
N LEU A 368 2.60 -15.99 -4.51
CA LEU A 368 2.60 -14.82 -3.65
C LEU A 368 1.58 -13.81 -4.16
N SER A 369 0.45 -13.73 -3.49
CA SER A 369 -0.73 -13.02 -3.97
C SER A 369 -1.04 -11.81 -3.12
N HIS A 370 -1.42 -10.74 -3.77
CA HIS A 370 -2.14 -9.65 -3.15
C HIS A 370 -3.63 -9.99 -3.12
N TYR A 371 -4.24 -10.10 -1.94
CA TYR A 371 -5.68 -10.33 -1.80
C TYR A 371 -6.45 -9.02 -1.90
N LYS A 372 -7.46 -8.93 -2.74
CA LYS A 372 -8.24 -7.71 -3.05
C LYS A 372 -9.51 -8.04 -3.82
N GLY A 373 -10.33 -7.02 -4.11
CA GLY A 373 -11.46 -7.13 -5.02
C GLY A 373 -11.04 -7.42 -6.47
N HIS A 374 -12.00 -7.91 -7.25
CA HIS A 374 -11.84 -8.13 -8.68
C HIS A 374 -13.14 -7.91 -9.44
N ALA A 375 -13.07 -7.21 -10.57
CA ALA A 375 -14.26 -6.82 -11.35
C ALA A 375 -15.10 -8.00 -11.84
N MET A 376 -14.48 -9.15 -12.14
CA MET A 376 -15.15 -10.35 -12.62
C MET A 376 -15.22 -11.47 -11.58
N ALA A 377 -14.14 -11.75 -10.84
CA ALA A 377 -14.10 -12.87 -9.89
C ALA A 377 -14.66 -12.54 -8.49
N GLY A 378 -15.11 -11.31 -8.27
CA GLY A 378 -15.48 -10.85 -6.92
C GLY A 378 -14.27 -10.48 -6.09
N PHE A 379 -13.32 -11.39 -5.93
CA PHE A 379 -12.02 -11.17 -5.29
C PHE A 379 -10.88 -11.83 -6.09
N GLY A 380 -9.66 -11.48 -5.73
CA GLY A 380 -8.44 -12.11 -6.25
C GLY A 380 -7.54 -12.49 -5.10
N GLY A 381 -7.23 -13.76 -5.00
CA GLY A 381 -6.30 -14.39 -4.06
C GLY A 381 -5.41 -15.41 -4.76
N ALA A 382 -5.04 -16.48 -4.07
CA ALA A 382 -4.15 -17.52 -4.58
C ALA A 382 -4.70 -18.21 -5.83
N ILE A 383 -5.99 -18.63 -5.82
CA ILE A 383 -6.63 -19.29 -6.95
C ILE A 383 -6.59 -18.39 -8.19
N LYS A 384 -7.00 -17.13 -8.07
CA LYS A 384 -6.99 -16.20 -9.22
C LYS A 384 -5.56 -15.88 -9.69
N ASN A 385 -4.58 -15.79 -8.79
CA ASN A 385 -3.19 -15.50 -9.14
C ASN A 385 -2.58 -16.63 -9.99
N VAL A 386 -2.84 -17.88 -9.67
CA VAL A 386 -2.46 -19.02 -10.52
C VAL A 386 -3.32 -19.03 -11.77
N GLY A 387 -4.64 -19.11 -11.62
CA GLY A 387 -5.57 -19.40 -12.70
C GLY A 387 -5.50 -18.43 -13.88
N ILE A 388 -5.31 -17.14 -13.60
CA ILE A 388 -5.13 -16.13 -14.65
C ILE A 388 -3.65 -15.82 -14.87
N GLY A 389 -2.86 -15.77 -13.79
CA GLY A 389 -1.49 -15.29 -13.88
C GLY A 389 -0.51 -16.27 -14.50
N ALA A 390 -0.69 -17.59 -14.34
CA ALA A 390 0.13 -18.62 -15.00
C ALA A 390 -0.37 -18.97 -16.41
N SER A 391 -1.65 -18.68 -16.72
CA SER A 391 -2.18 -18.85 -18.07
C SER A 391 -1.46 -17.95 -19.08
N SER A 392 -1.14 -18.49 -20.26
CA SER A 392 -0.73 -17.70 -21.42
C SER A 392 -1.83 -16.73 -21.87
N ALA A 393 -1.55 -15.83 -22.80
CA ALA A 393 -2.59 -14.94 -23.33
C ALA A 393 -3.78 -15.74 -23.92
N SER A 394 -3.54 -16.84 -24.65
CA SER A 394 -4.58 -17.76 -25.14
C SER A 394 -5.28 -18.50 -24.00
N GLY A 395 -4.52 -18.93 -23.00
CA GLY A 395 -5.04 -19.60 -21.81
C GLY A 395 -5.99 -18.70 -21.01
N LYS A 396 -5.64 -17.41 -20.85
CA LYS A 396 -6.55 -16.44 -20.25
C LYS A 396 -7.88 -16.35 -20.99
N VAL A 397 -7.86 -16.34 -22.32
CA VAL A 397 -9.11 -16.35 -23.12
C VAL A 397 -9.87 -17.67 -22.91
N LEU A 398 -9.18 -18.81 -22.88
CA LEU A 398 -9.79 -20.13 -22.63
C LEU A 398 -10.52 -20.15 -21.30
N VAL A 399 -9.89 -19.72 -20.22
CA VAL A 399 -10.50 -19.65 -18.88
C VAL A 399 -11.69 -18.68 -18.87
N HIS A 400 -11.51 -17.44 -19.36
CA HIS A 400 -12.58 -16.43 -19.37
C HIS A 400 -13.78 -16.81 -20.24
N THR A 401 -13.61 -17.72 -21.17
CA THR A 401 -14.70 -18.21 -22.04
C THR A 401 -15.18 -19.61 -21.66
N ALA A 402 -14.84 -20.08 -20.46
CA ALA A 402 -15.21 -21.40 -19.95
C ALA A 402 -14.93 -22.52 -20.97
N GLY A 403 -13.71 -22.58 -21.46
CA GLY A 403 -13.24 -23.63 -22.37
C GLY A 403 -13.63 -23.45 -23.84
N THR A 404 -14.40 -22.41 -24.23
CA THR A 404 -14.97 -22.35 -25.58
C THR A 404 -14.06 -21.71 -26.63
N LYS A 405 -13.10 -20.87 -26.25
CA LYS A 405 -12.22 -20.13 -27.17
C LYS A 405 -10.82 -19.95 -26.60
N THR A 406 -9.84 -19.81 -27.51
CA THR A 406 -8.45 -19.48 -27.19
C THR A 406 -8.01 -18.13 -27.75
N SER A 407 -8.92 -17.39 -28.39
CA SER A 407 -8.62 -16.06 -28.96
C SER A 407 -9.87 -15.18 -28.99
N GLY A 408 -9.67 -13.87 -29.03
CA GLY A 408 -10.75 -12.88 -29.11
C GLY A 408 -11.06 -12.26 -27.75
N SER A 409 -12.33 -11.91 -27.52
CA SER A 409 -12.76 -11.22 -26.31
C SER A 409 -12.73 -12.13 -25.08
N ILE A 410 -12.20 -11.59 -23.96
CA ILE A 410 -12.26 -12.24 -22.63
C ILE A 410 -13.60 -12.01 -21.91
N TRP A 411 -14.48 -11.19 -22.46
CA TRP A 411 -15.78 -10.91 -21.84
C TRP A 411 -16.76 -12.05 -22.16
N TYR A 412 -17.13 -12.78 -21.14
CA TYR A 412 -18.06 -13.89 -21.20
C TYR A 412 -19.33 -13.58 -20.38
N SER A 413 -20.47 -14.10 -20.80
CA SER A 413 -21.76 -13.76 -20.18
C SER A 413 -22.22 -14.70 -19.07
N ASP A 414 -21.66 -15.92 -19.02
CA ASP A 414 -21.97 -16.90 -17.98
C ASP A 414 -20.95 -16.79 -16.85
N GLN A 415 -21.36 -16.13 -15.78
CA GLN A 415 -20.51 -15.81 -14.65
C GLN A 415 -20.04 -17.07 -13.92
N ASP A 416 -20.94 -17.99 -13.63
CA ASP A 416 -20.61 -19.18 -12.83
C ASP A 416 -19.72 -20.13 -13.64
N ALA A 417 -19.99 -20.35 -14.93
CA ALA A 417 -19.15 -21.15 -15.79
C ALA A 417 -17.69 -20.63 -15.90
N TRP A 418 -17.52 -19.29 -15.87
CA TRP A 418 -16.20 -18.69 -15.85
C TRP A 418 -15.46 -18.95 -14.52
N LEU A 419 -16.16 -18.85 -13.38
CA LEU A 419 -15.59 -19.11 -12.05
C LEU A 419 -15.23 -20.59 -11.88
N GLU A 420 -16.04 -21.50 -12.44
CA GLU A 420 -15.73 -22.93 -12.48
C GLU A 420 -14.49 -23.22 -13.32
N ALA A 421 -14.39 -22.63 -14.53
CA ALA A 421 -13.20 -22.75 -15.36
C ALA A 421 -11.94 -22.20 -14.70
N LEU A 422 -12.07 -21.13 -13.89
CA LEU A 422 -10.97 -20.58 -13.11
C LEU A 422 -10.45 -21.59 -12.08
N ALA A 423 -11.35 -22.27 -11.36
CA ALA A 423 -11.01 -23.32 -10.41
C ALA A 423 -10.35 -24.53 -11.09
N GLU A 424 -10.95 -25.01 -12.21
CA GLU A 424 -10.42 -26.15 -12.98
C GLU A 424 -9.05 -25.87 -13.61
N MET A 425 -8.78 -24.61 -13.98
CA MET A 425 -7.43 -24.23 -14.45
C MET A 425 -6.39 -24.44 -13.34
N VAL A 426 -6.72 -24.07 -12.09
CA VAL A 426 -5.80 -24.24 -10.97
C VAL A 426 -5.65 -25.70 -10.59
N ASP A 427 -6.72 -26.48 -10.65
CA ASP A 427 -6.72 -27.91 -10.41
C ASP A 427 -5.78 -28.62 -11.40
N GLY A 428 -5.94 -28.36 -12.70
CA GLY A 428 -5.04 -28.91 -13.73
C GLY A 428 -3.58 -28.43 -13.59
N PHE A 429 -3.36 -27.21 -13.10
CA PHE A 429 -2.02 -26.70 -12.82
C PHE A 429 -1.38 -27.45 -11.64
N VAL A 430 -2.12 -27.63 -10.54
CA VAL A 430 -1.65 -28.35 -9.35
C VAL A 430 -1.45 -29.83 -9.61
N ASP A 431 -2.33 -30.46 -10.40
CA ASP A 431 -2.17 -31.85 -10.84
C ASP A 431 -0.87 -32.07 -11.63
N HIS A 432 -0.47 -31.08 -12.44
CA HIS A 432 0.76 -31.17 -13.22
C HIS A 432 2.01 -30.91 -12.37
N VAL A 433 1.99 -29.87 -11.55
CA VAL A 433 3.14 -29.44 -10.72
C VAL A 433 3.35 -30.40 -9.54
N GLY A 434 2.27 -30.86 -8.94
CA GLY A 434 2.25 -31.65 -7.71
C GLY A 434 2.07 -30.81 -6.46
N THR A 435 1.22 -31.26 -5.55
CA THR A 435 0.84 -30.52 -4.31
C THR A 435 2.02 -30.24 -3.38
N ASP A 436 3.05 -31.08 -3.37
CA ASP A 436 4.25 -30.92 -2.52
C ASP A 436 5.20 -29.83 -3.06
N HIS A 437 5.03 -29.45 -4.33
CA HIS A 437 5.86 -28.49 -5.05
C HIS A 437 5.27 -27.08 -5.11
N ILE A 438 4.15 -26.82 -4.43
CA ILE A 438 3.48 -25.53 -4.50
C ILE A 438 3.00 -25.08 -3.13
N VAL A 439 3.26 -23.83 -2.80
CA VAL A 439 2.76 -23.18 -1.58
C VAL A 439 2.19 -21.80 -1.90
N TYR A 440 1.31 -21.34 -1.03
CA TYR A 440 0.52 -20.14 -1.27
C TYR A 440 0.64 -19.17 -0.11
N VAL A 441 0.78 -17.88 -0.44
CA VAL A 441 0.77 -16.78 0.51
C VAL A 441 -0.15 -15.68 -0.03
N ASN A 442 -1.09 -15.21 0.78
CA ASN A 442 -1.94 -14.06 0.51
C ASN A 442 -1.58 -12.91 1.44
N VAL A 443 -1.29 -11.75 0.87
CA VAL A 443 -1.09 -10.50 1.61
C VAL A 443 -2.36 -9.68 1.53
N MET A 444 -2.95 -9.37 2.68
CA MET A 444 -4.21 -8.66 2.82
C MET A 444 -3.95 -7.21 3.27
N ASN A 445 -3.27 -6.46 2.41
CA ASN A 445 -3.03 -5.04 2.60
C ASN A 445 -3.63 -4.25 1.45
N ARG A 446 -3.90 -2.97 1.65
CA ARG A 446 -4.42 -2.09 0.60
C ARG A 446 -5.63 -2.73 -0.12
N LEU A 447 -6.57 -3.21 0.65
CA LEU A 447 -7.71 -4.04 0.24
C LEU A 447 -8.75 -3.26 -0.57
N SER A 448 -8.38 -2.86 -1.78
CA SER A 448 -9.27 -2.18 -2.71
C SER A 448 -10.35 -3.13 -3.24
N VAL A 449 -11.51 -2.58 -3.59
CA VAL A 449 -12.56 -3.26 -4.36
C VAL A 449 -12.11 -3.60 -5.78
N ASP A 450 -11.05 -2.95 -6.26
CA ASP A 450 -10.48 -3.13 -7.60
C ASP A 450 -9.16 -3.91 -7.55
N CYS A 451 -8.81 -4.47 -8.70
CA CYS A 451 -7.69 -5.41 -8.85
C CYS A 451 -6.42 -4.66 -9.27
N ASP A 452 -5.25 -5.27 -9.04
CA ASP A 452 -3.95 -4.79 -9.57
C ASP A 452 -3.89 -4.71 -11.10
N CYS A 453 -4.90 -5.21 -11.79
CA CYS A 453 -5.07 -5.03 -13.23
C CYS A 453 -5.73 -3.69 -13.62
N ASP A 454 -6.14 -2.89 -12.63
CA ASP A 454 -6.60 -1.52 -12.80
C ASP A 454 -5.46 -0.56 -12.44
N GLY A 455 -5.11 0.33 -13.36
CA GLY A 455 -4.10 1.36 -13.12
C GLY A 455 -4.60 2.53 -12.26
N HIS A 456 -5.89 2.56 -11.90
CA HIS A 456 -6.54 3.58 -11.09
C HIS A 456 -7.58 2.95 -10.16
N PRO A 457 -7.17 2.01 -9.28
CA PRO A 457 -8.10 1.32 -8.39
C PRO A 457 -8.74 2.31 -7.41
N ALA A 458 -9.94 1.97 -6.95
CA ALA A 458 -10.57 2.69 -5.84
C ALA A 458 -9.68 2.60 -4.58
N GLU A 459 -9.69 3.67 -3.78
CA GLU A 459 -9.02 3.64 -2.48
C GLU A 459 -9.62 2.53 -1.60
N PRO A 460 -8.81 1.81 -0.84
CA PRO A 460 -9.29 0.82 0.12
C PRO A 460 -10.17 1.46 1.19
N ASP A 461 -11.30 0.84 1.48
CA ASP A 461 -12.18 1.19 2.61
C ASP A 461 -12.06 0.21 3.78
N ILE A 462 -11.21 -0.81 3.64
CA ILE A 462 -10.86 -1.78 4.68
C ILE A 462 -9.39 -1.57 5.06
N HIS A 463 -9.09 -1.61 6.36
CA HIS A 463 -7.72 -1.62 6.86
C HIS A 463 -6.97 -2.88 6.45
N ASP A 464 -5.64 -2.80 6.45
CA ASP A 464 -4.78 -3.96 6.29
C ASP A 464 -5.12 -5.00 7.36
N ILE A 465 -5.30 -6.25 6.96
CA ILE A 465 -5.73 -7.33 7.85
C ILE A 465 -4.53 -8.16 8.31
N GLY A 466 -3.62 -8.51 7.39
CA GLY A 466 -2.48 -9.33 7.72
C GLY A 466 -1.94 -10.14 6.54
N ILE A 467 -1.16 -11.15 6.83
CA ILE A 467 -0.58 -12.08 5.85
C ILE A 467 -0.96 -13.50 6.23
N LEU A 468 -1.40 -14.29 5.25
CA LEU A 468 -1.77 -15.68 5.44
C LEU A 468 -0.94 -16.59 4.54
N ALA A 469 -0.68 -17.82 5.01
CA ALA A 469 0.03 -18.84 4.25
C ALA A 469 -0.59 -20.23 4.44
N SER A 470 -0.66 -21.03 3.38
CA SER A 470 -1.14 -22.41 3.41
C SER A 470 -0.54 -23.23 2.26
N THR A 471 -0.59 -24.55 2.37
CA THR A 471 -0.39 -25.48 1.25
C THR A 471 -1.68 -25.78 0.49
N ASP A 472 -2.83 -25.28 0.97
CA ASP A 472 -4.15 -25.44 0.36
C ASP A 472 -4.67 -24.07 -0.10
N PRO A 473 -4.82 -23.83 -1.41
CA PRO A 473 -5.24 -22.54 -1.94
C PRO A 473 -6.72 -22.22 -1.64
N VAL A 474 -7.57 -23.26 -1.52
CA VAL A 474 -9.00 -23.09 -1.22
C VAL A 474 -9.18 -22.66 0.24
N ALA A 475 -8.50 -23.33 1.17
CA ALA A 475 -8.46 -22.98 2.58
C ALA A 475 -7.93 -21.55 2.79
N LEU A 476 -6.87 -21.20 2.07
CA LEU A 476 -6.24 -19.88 2.15
C LEU A 476 -7.18 -18.76 1.70
N ASP A 477 -7.78 -18.91 0.51
CA ASP A 477 -8.69 -17.89 -0.03
C ASP A 477 -10.00 -17.81 0.78
N GLN A 478 -10.50 -18.96 1.32
CA GLN A 478 -11.64 -18.98 2.24
C GLN A 478 -11.34 -18.23 3.54
N ALA A 479 -10.16 -18.45 4.14
CA ALA A 479 -9.74 -17.75 5.35
C ALA A 479 -9.64 -16.24 5.14
N CYS A 480 -9.11 -15.81 3.99
CA CYS A 480 -9.07 -14.39 3.61
C CYS A 480 -10.48 -13.80 3.49
N TYR A 481 -11.41 -14.50 2.82
CA TYR A 481 -12.80 -14.08 2.72
C TYR A 481 -13.46 -13.94 4.10
N ASP A 482 -13.27 -14.92 4.98
CA ASP A 482 -13.86 -14.92 6.33
C ASP A 482 -13.34 -13.76 7.19
N LEU A 483 -12.08 -13.38 7.01
CA LEU A 483 -11.48 -12.22 7.68
C LEU A 483 -12.04 -10.91 7.12
N VAL A 484 -12.17 -10.78 5.79
CA VAL A 484 -12.85 -9.62 5.17
C VAL A 484 -14.30 -9.51 5.63
N ALA A 485 -15.04 -10.62 5.69
CA ALA A 485 -16.44 -10.62 6.11
C ALA A 485 -16.65 -10.12 7.55
N LYS A 486 -15.62 -10.24 8.40
CA LYS A 486 -15.62 -9.76 9.79
C LYS A 486 -15.02 -8.37 9.97
N ALA A 487 -14.35 -7.84 8.95
CA ALA A 487 -13.69 -6.54 9.03
C ALA A 487 -14.71 -5.40 8.95
N ASP A 488 -14.44 -4.31 9.65
CA ASP A 488 -15.20 -3.06 9.50
C ASP A 488 -14.86 -2.39 8.15
N GLY A 489 -15.82 -1.67 7.58
CA GLY A 489 -15.63 -0.98 6.29
C GLY A 489 -15.69 -1.89 5.07
N ASN A 490 -16.02 -3.16 5.21
CA ASN A 490 -15.95 -4.19 4.17
C ASN A 490 -17.03 -4.11 3.07
N ALA A 491 -17.94 -3.15 3.15
CA ALA A 491 -19.16 -3.15 2.33
C ALA A 491 -18.89 -3.13 0.82
N SER A 492 -17.87 -2.38 0.35
CA SER A 492 -17.56 -2.29 -1.07
C SER A 492 -17.07 -3.63 -1.62
N LEU A 493 -16.14 -4.25 -0.90
CA LEU A 493 -15.55 -5.54 -1.28
C LEU A 493 -16.57 -6.68 -1.14
N MET A 494 -17.32 -6.75 -0.04
CA MET A 494 -18.37 -7.76 0.13
C MET A 494 -19.45 -7.64 -0.95
N ASN A 495 -19.94 -6.44 -1.25
CA ASN A 495 -20.88 -6.21 -2.34
C ASN A 495 -20.32 -6.63 -3.72
N ARG A 496 -19.01 -6.46 -3.95
CA ARG A 496 -18.35 -6.91 -5.18
C ARG A 496 -18.30 -8.44 -5.22
N ILE A 497 -17.92 -9.10 -4.13
CA ILE A 497 -17.87 -10.55 -4.02
C ILE A 497 -19.25 -11.17 -4.26
N ASP A 498 -20.28 -10.66 -3.58
CA ASP A 498 -21.65 -11.15 -3.70
C ASP A 498 -22.19 -10.96 -5.13
N ARG A 499 -22.02 -9.78 -5.71
CA ARG A 499 -22.52 -9.47 -7.05
C ARG A 499 -21.85 -10.29 -8.15
N GLN A 500 -20.60 -10.69 -7.93
CA GLN A 500 -19.83 -11.50 -8.88
C GLN A 500 -19.85 -12.99 -8.53
N HIS A 501 -20.66 -13.42 -7.58
CA HIS A 501 -20.70 -14.80 -7.09
C HIS A 501 -19.32 -15.35 -6.68
N GLY A 502 -18.46 -14.50 -6.10
CA GLY A 502 -17.04 -14.83 -5.90
C GLY A 502 -16.77 -16.11 -5.14
N LEU A 503 -17.64 -16.50 -4.18
CA LEU A 503 -17.53 -17.76 -3.44
C LEU A 503 -17.75 -19.00 -4.30
N HIS A 504 -18.44 -18.90 -5.42
CA HIS A 504 -18.67 -20.03 -6.33
C HIS A 504 -17.35 -20.64 -6.84
N THR A 505 -16.30 -19.82 -7.01
CA THR A 505 -14.95 -20.33 -7.32
C THR A 505 -14.44 -21.30 -6.25
N LEU A 506 -14.63 -20.98 -4.96
CA LEU A 506 -14.17 -21.83 -3.85
C LEU A 506 -15.04 -23.08 -3.70
N GLU A 507 -16.33 -22.97 -3.96
CA GLU A 507 -17.27 -24.09 -3.95
C GLU A 507 -16.88 -25.12 -5.01
N HIS A 508 -16.70 -24.67 -6.24
CA HIS A 508 -16.31 -25.55 -7.34
C HIS A 508 -14.87 -26.08 -7.18
N ALA A 509 -13.92 -25.27 -6.67
CA ALA A 509 -12.58 -25.71 -6.36
C ALA A 509 -12.55 -26.87 -5.33
N GLN A 510 -13.42 -26.83 -4.33
CA GLN A 510 -13.59 -27.95 -3.40
C GLN A 510 -14.27 -29.15 -4.07
N GLU A 511 -15.24 -28.94 -4.96
CA GLU A 511 -15.92 -30.02 -5.68
C GLU A 511 -14.99 -30.81 -6.60
N VAL A 512 -14.05 -30.14 -7.29
CA VAL A 512 -13.05 -30.81 -8.15
C VAL A 512 -11.91 -31.43 -7.35
N GLY A 513 -11.78 -31.14 -6.06
CA GLY A 513 -10.78 -31.73 -5.17
C GLY A 513 -9.49 -30.93 -5.01
N LEU A 514 -9.45 -29.67 -5.49
CA LEU A 514 -8.27 -28.80 -5.40
C LEU A 514 -7.89 -28.50 -3.93
N GLY A 515 -8.84 -28.46 -3.01
CA GLY A 515 -8.63 -28.18 -1.60
C GLY A 515 -9.90 -28.20 -0.77
N SER A 516 -9.84 -27.66 0.44
CA SER A 516 -10.94 -27.65 1.40
C SER A 516 -11.29 -26.23 1.85
N ARG A 517 -12.58 -25.91 1.90
CA ARG A 517 -13.09 -24.67 2.54
C ARG A 517 -13.08 -24.78 4.09
N GLU A 518 -12.94 -26.00 4.63
CA GLU A 518 -12.77 -26.20 6.07
C GLU A 518 -11.28 -26.11 6.43
N TYR A 519 -10.95 -25.22 7.36
CA TYR A 519 -9.56 -24.96 7.75
C TYR A 519 -9.44 -24.64 9.25
N THR A 520 -8.21 -24.74 9.75
CA THR A 520 -7.83 -24.16 11.04
C THR A 520 -6.94 -22.95 10.81
N LEU A 521 -7.35 -21.79 11.35
CA LEU A 521 -6.54 -20.58 11.35
C LEU A 521 -5.61 -20.58 12.57
N VAL A 522 -4.30 -20.44 12.34
CA VAL A 522 -3.26 -20.46 13.36
C VAL A 522 -2.52 -19.12 13.36
N ASN A 523 -2.64 -18.37 14.45
CA ASN A 523 -1.88 -17.14 14.65
C ASN A 523 -0.41 -17.44 14.92
N VAL A 524 0.51 -16.69 14.30
CA VAL A 524 1.97 -16.83 14.48
C VAL A 524 2.62 -15.58 15.11
N ASP A 525 1.79 -14.56 15.48
CA ASP A 525 2.25 -13.35 16.18
C ASP A 525 2.83 -13.66 17.55
#